data_0c71991e57e285e1d4f42c9e7df508f2
#
_entry.id   0c71991e57e285e1d4f42c9e7df508f2
#
_cell.length_a   1.000
_cell.length_b   1.000
_cell.length_c   1.000
_cell.angle_alpha   90.00
_cell.angle_beta   90.00
_cell.angle_gamma   90.00
#
_symmetry.space_group_name_H-M   'P 1'
#
loop_
_entity.id
_entity.type
_entity.pdbx_description
1 polymer ?
#
loop_
_entity_poly.entity_id
_entity_poly.type
_entity_poly.pdbx_seq_one_letter_code
_entity_poly.pdbx_strand_id
1 'polypeptide(L)'
;PGYEQTAEDETITIPTCEARGDLRVLLSAGHGEALTAEEIYARVNPATVTVVCNVSETSASVGTGVIFTEDGYLLTNHHVVAGGKDCTVTLSDNIQYEARYVVSDEVNDLAVLKIVDGHGLPTAELGDSSLLTVGERVYAIGNPLGVELRGTFTDGLVSALDRDVDVDGRTMTLIQTNAALNSGNSGGPLINQYG
;
A
#
# COMPACT_ATOMS: atom_id res chain seq x y z
N PRO A 1 -14.90 -2.89 -32.67
CA PRO A 1 -13.55 -2.38 -32.75
C PRO A 1 -12.88 -2.72 -31.41
N GLY A 2 -11.97 -3.73 -31.51
CA GLY A 2 -11.25 -4.20 -30.34
C GLY A 2 -10.21 -3.15 -29.94
N TYR A 3 -10.13 -2.83 -28.65
CA TYR A 3 -8.96 -2.24 -28.08
C TYR A 3 -7.89 -3.33 -28.02
N GLU A 4 -6.92 -3.29 -28.93
CA GLU A 4 -5.64 -3.96 -28.69
C GLU A 4 -4.98 -3.20 -27.54
N GLN A 5 -5.00 -3.78 -26.32
CA GLN A 5 -4.03 -3.45 -25.30
C GLN A 5 -2.68 -3.87 -25.86
N THR A 6 -1.90 -2.91 -26.33
CA THR A 6 -0.46 -3.11 -26.48
C THR A 6 0.06 -3.43 -25.08
N ALA A 7 0.68 -4.59 -24.91
CA ALA A 7 1.40 -4.93 -23.69
C ALA A 7 2.43 -3.81 -23.47
N GLU A 8 2.13 -2.90 -22.56
CA GLU A 8 3.10 -1.91 -22.11
C GLU A 8 4.24 -2.67 -21.45
N ASP A 9 5.46 -2.24 -21.69
CA ASP A 9 6.65 -2.84 -21.08
C ASP A 9 6.56 -2.66 -19.56
N GLU A 10 6.20 -3.72 -18.83
CA GLU A 10 6.07 -3.74 -17.37
C GLU A 10 7.43 -3.72 -16.65
N THR A 11 8.53 -3.61 -17.40
CA THR A 11 9.88 -3.61 -16.85
C THR A 11 10.09 -2.41 -15.92
N ILE A 12 10.33 -2.69 -14.65
CA ILE A 12 10.63 -1.67 -13.65
C ILE A 12 12.06 -1.18 -13.86
N THR A 13 12.22 0.12 -14.11
CA THR A 13 13.52 0.79 -14.24
C THR A 13 13.74 1.89 -13.19
N ILE A 14 12.88 1.95 -12.18
CA ILE A 14 13.06 2.83 -11.01
C ILE A 14 14.46 2.57 -10.42
N PRO A 15 15.25 3.60 -10.08
CA PRO A 15 16.54 3.42 -9.43
C PRO A 15 16.43 2.49 -8.21
N THR A 16 17.29 1.47 -8.17
CA THR A 16 17.23 0.44 -7.12
C THR A 16 18.07 0.82 -5.90
N CYS A 17 17.74 0.23 -4.75
CA CYS A 17 18.63 0.15 -3.60
C CYS A 17 18.57 -1.25 -2.99
N GLU A 18 19.67 -1.64 -2.35
CA GLU A 18 19.69 -2.88 -1.58
C GLU A 18 18.94 -2.70 -0.27
N ALA A 19 18.17 -3.72 0.14
CA ALA A 19 17.61 -3.75 1.47
C ALA A 19 18.74 -3.85 2.51
N ARG A 20 18.62 -3.11 3.61
CA ARG A 20 19.57 -3.28 4.72
C ARG A 20 19.48 -4.71 5.29
N GLY A 21 20.62 -5.30 5.63
CA GLY A 21 20.70 -6.72 6.01
C GLY A 21 19.97 -7.11 7.30
N ASP A 22 19.59 -6.13 8.13
CA ASP A 22 18.82 -6.30 9.37
C ASP A 22 17.34 -5.95 9.23
N LEU A 23 16.87 -5.64 8.01
CA LEU A 23 15.45 -5.36 7.78
C LEU A 23 14.60 -6.56 8.21
N ARG A 24 13.64 -6.30 9.07
CA ARG A 24 12.67 -7.28 9.56
C ARG A 24 11.27 -6.72 9.46
N VAL A 25 10.35 -7.54 9.02
CA VAL A 25 8.91 -7.32 9.15
C VAL A 25 8.46 -8.05 10.41
N LEU A 26 8.03 -7.28 11.42
CA LEU A 26 7.49 -7.82 12.66
C LEU A 26 5.97 -7.70 12.59
N LEU A 27 5.27 -8.82 12.76
CA LEU A 27 3.82 -8.84 12.80
C LEU A 27 3.34 -8.74 14.24
N SER A 28 2.34 -7.89 14.46
CA SER A 28 1.69 -7.70 15.75
C SER A 28 0.37 -8.49 15.80
N ALA A 29 0.10 -9.11 16.94
CA ALA A 29 -1.19 -9.74 17.19
C ALA A 29 -2.31 -8.74 17.50
N GLY A 30 -1.98 -7.45 17.65
CA GLY A 30 -2.89 -6.43 18.17
C GLY A 30 -3.19 -6.64 19.65
N HIS A 31 -3.00 -5.63 20.45
CA HIS A 31 -3.21 -5.73 21.90
C HIS A 31 -3.90 -4.47 22.45
N GLY A 32 -4.66 -4.65 23.51
CA GLY A 32 -5.29 -3.55 24.26
C GLY A 32 -6.78 -3.39 23.95
N GLU A 33 -7.30 -2.23 24.27
CA GLU A 33 -8.67 -1.86 23.97
C GLU A 33 -8.81 -1.45 22.48
N ALA A 34 -9.97 -1.74 21.90
CA ALA A 34 -10.27 -1.31 20.55
C ALA A 34 -10.30 0.23 20.47
N LEU A 35 -9.63 0.77 19.48
CA LEU A 35 -9.57 2.21 19.23
C LEU A 35 -10.85 2.68 18.52
N THR A 36 -11.18 3.96 18.70
CA THR A 36 -12.21 4.62 17.90
C THR A 36 -11.72 4.82 16.45
N ALA A 37 -12.67 5.07 15.53
CA ALA A 37 -12.32 5.33 14.15
C ALA A 37 -11.40 6.57 13.99
N GLU A 38 -11.63 7.62 14.80
CA GLU A 38 -10.81 8.82 14.82
C GLU A 38 -9.39 8.54 15.29
N GLU A 39 -9.23 7.72 16.32
CA GLU A 39 -7.91 7.31 16.84
C GLU A 39 -7.16 6.45 15.84
N ILE A 40 -7.83 5.51 15.17
CA ILE A 40 -7.26 4.67 14.10
C ILE A 40 -6.77 5.57 12.96
N TYR A 41 -7.60 6.51 12.51
CA TYR A 41 -7.22 7.44 11.46
C TYR A 41 -6.01 8.28 11.86
N ALA A 42 -6.03 8.88 13.04
CA ALA A 42 -4.94 9.71 13.54
C ALA A 42 -3.62 8.93 13.67
N ARG A 43 -3.70 7.64 14.00
CA ARG A 43 -2.54 6.76 14.17
C ARG A 43 -1.93 6.32 12.85
N VAL A 44 -2.75 5.94 11.86
CA VAL A 44 -2.28 5.25 10.64
C VAL A 44 -2.12 6.21 9.45
N ASN A 45 -2.97 7.25 9.35
CA ASN A 45 -2.91 8.18 8.23
C ASN A 45 -1.54 8.86 8.03
N PRO A 46 -0.77 9.24 9.08
CA PRO A 46 0.57 9.81 8.88
C PRO A 46 1.56 8.88 8.17
N ALA A 47 1.42 7.55 8.36
CA ALA A 47 2.25 6.54 7.71
C ALA A 47 1.71 6.12 6.32
N THR A 48 0.51 6.57 5.95
CA THR A 48 -0.11 6.29 4.65
C THR A 48 0.25 7.37 3.65
N VAL A 49 0.85 6.98 2.54
CA VAL A 49 1.45 7.90 1.57
C VAL A 49 0.86 7.71 0.18
N THR A 50 0.91 8.77 -0.63
CA THR A 50 0.64 8.66 -2.07
C THR A 50 1.91 8.22 -2.78
N VAL A 51 1.81 7.20 -3.62
CA VAL A 51 2.90 6.72 -4.49
C VAL A 51 2.56 7.10 -5.93
N VAL A 52 3.47 7.80 -6.59
CA VAL A 52 3.35 8.15 -8.00
C VAL A 52 4.59 7.64 -8.72
N CYS A 53 4.41 6.72 -9.67
CA CYS A 53 5.51 6.18 -10.48
C CYS A 53 5.29 6.58 -11.94
N ASN A 54 6.23 7.34 -12.52
CA ASN A 54 6.19 7.72 -13.92
C ASN A 54 6.55 6.51 -14.78
N VAL A 55 5.68 6.17 -15.72
CA VAL A 55 5.85 5.07 -16.68
C VAL A 55 6.39 5.63 -18.02
N SER A 56 5.89 6.79 -18.42
CA SER A 56 6.35 7.49 -19.62
C SER A 56 6.33 9.02 -19.39
N GLU A 57 6.69 9.81 -20.39
CA GLU A 57 6.61 11.28 -20.31
C GLU A 57 5.18 11.81 -20.09
N THR A 58 4.17 11.00 -20.42
CA THR A 58 2.76 11.40 -20.37
C THR A 58 1.88 10.48 -19.52
N SER A 59 2.45 9.44 -18.92
CA SER A 59 1.71 8.44 -18.15
C SER A 59 2.38 8.17 -16.80
N ALA A 60 1.58 8.14 -15.75
CA ALA A 60 2.02 7.78 -14.42
C ALA A 60 1.01 6.82 -13.77
N SER A 61 1.53 5.87 -13.02
CA SER A 61 0.75 5.04 -12.11
C SER A 61 0.63 5.75 -10.76
N VAL A 62 -0.56 5.77 -10.20
CA VAL A 62 -0.84 6.40 -8.90
C VAL A 62 -1.49 5.39 -7.97
N GLY A 63 -0.95 5.29 -6.77
CA GLY A 63 -1.48 4.41 -5.72
C GLY A 63 -1.17 4.95 -4.34
N THR A 64 -1.34 4.08 -3.38
CA THR A 64 -1.09 4.32 -1.96
C THR A 64 0.06 3.42 -1.49
N GLY A 65 0.75 3.82 -0.45
CA GLY A 65 1.75 3.01 0.24
C GLY A 65 1.68 3.17 1.75
N VAL A 66 2.31 2.27 2.47
CA VAL A 66 2.36 2.26 3.93
C VAL A 66 3.80 2.18 4.41
N ILE A 67 4.27 3.21 5.12
CA ILE A 67 5.61 3.23 5.71
C ILE A 67 5.60 2.33 6.94
N PHE A 68 6.53 1.37 7.01
CA PHE A 68 6.66 0.44 8.13
C PHE A 68 7.99 0.53 8.88
N THR A 69 8.93 1.40 8.42
CA THR A 69 10.17 1.69 9.14
C THR A 69 10.46 3.20 9.16
N GLU A 70 11.01 3.71 10.25
CA GLU A 70 11.32 5.13 10.42
C GLU A 70 12.35 5.67 9.41
N ASP A 71 13.17 4.81 8.82
CA ASP A 71 14.11 5.16 7.76
C ASP A 71 13.49 5.08 6.36
N GLY A 72 12.18 4.73 6.25
CA GLY A 72 11.38 4.93 5.06
C GLY A 72 11.22 3.72 4.13
N TYR A 73 11.31 2.49 4.63
CA TYR A 73 10.77 1.36 3.87
C TYR A 73 9.25 1.40 3.89
N LEU A 74 8.64 1.22 2.73
CA LEU A 74 7.19 1.22 2.57
C LEU A 74 6.73 0.05 1.69
N LEU A 75 5.50 -0.40 1.95
CA LEU A 75 4.79 -1.39 1.15
C LEU A 75 3.81 -0.68 0.21
N THR A 76 3.68 -1.21 -1.00
CA THR A 76 2.65 -0.87 -1.98
C THR A 76 2.33 -2.09 -2.83
N ASN A 77 1.45 -1.97 -3.83
CA ASN A 77 1.21 -3.04 -4.79
C ASN A 77 2.27 -3.05 -5.91
N HIS A 78 2.53 -4.25 -6.46
CA HIS A 78 3.41 -4.40 -7.62
C HIS A 78 2.90 -3.63 -8.83
N HIS A 79 1.59 -3.72 -9.14
CA HIS A 79 1.01 -3.02 -10.29
C HIS A 79 1.13 -1.49 -10.22
N VAL A 80 1.36 -0.91 -9.02
CA VAL A 80 1.62 0.53 -8.85
C VAL A 80 3.01 0.91 -9.35
N VAL A 81 3.99 0.01 -9.25
CA VAL A 81 5.38 0.25 -9.63
C VAL A 81 5.75 -0.36 -10.99
N ALA A 82 4.90 -1.23 -11.54
CA ALA A 82 5.12 -1.90 -12.82
C ALA A 82 5.34 -0.88 -13.95
N GLY A 83 6.36 -1.10 -14.78
CA GLY A 83 6.74 -0.18 -15.86
C GLY A 83 7.33 1.15 -15.40
N GLY A 84 7.47 1.38 -14.09
CA GLY A 84 7.94 2.64 -13.51
C GLY A 84 9.41 2.93 -13.84
N LYS A 85 9.69 4.20 -14.12
CA LYS A 85 11.06 4.74 -14.38
C LYS A 85 11.61 5.52 -13.21
N ASP A 86 10.75 6.18 -12.48
CA ASP A 86 11.01 6.86 -11.22
C ASP A 86 9.76 6.83 -10.36
N CYS A 87 9.93 6.98 -9.05
CA CYS A 87 8.83 7.04 -8.10
C CYS A 87 9.00 8.20 -7.13
N THR A 88 7.91 8.90 -6.88
CA THR A 88 7.77 9.93 -5.84
C THR A 88 6.76 9.48 -4.79
N VAL A 89 7.09 9.69 -3.54
CA VAL A 89 6.23 9.43 -2.39
C VAL A 89 5.86 10.75 -1.74
N THR A 90 4.56 10.99 -1.53
CA THR A 90 4.06 12.20 -0.86
C THR A 90 3.40 11.82 0.46
N LEU A 91 3.89 12.38 1.56
CA LEU A 91 3.37 12.19 2.91
C LEU A 91 2.08 13.01 3.14
N SER A 92 1.40 12.74 4.25
CA SER A 92 0.16 13.45 4.65
C SER A 92 0.34 14.96 4.85
N ASP A 93 1.54 15.42 5.17
CA ASP A 93 1.92 16.84 5.34
C ASP A 93 2.35 17.53 4.03
N ASN A 94 2.22 16.85 2.90
CA ASN A 94 2.62 17.27 1.55
C ASN A 94 4.13 17.30 1.27
N ILE A 95 4.95 16.77 2.16
CA ILE A 95 6.39 16.61 1.88
C ILE A 95 6.55 15.48 0.87
N GLN A 96 7.35 15.72 -0.16
CA GLN A 96 7.65 14.77 -1.22
C GLN A 96 9.07 14.24 -1.11
N TYR A 97 9.22 12.96 -1.38
CA TYR A 97 10.49 12.26 -1.40
C TYR A 97 10.63 11.45 -2.69
N GLU A 98 11.86 11.34 -3.19
CA GLU A 98 12.21 10.31 -4.16
C GLU A 98 12.12 8.94 -3.47
N ALA A 99 11.65 7.93 -4.19
CA ALA A 99 11.65 6.55 -3.71
C ALA A 99 12.42 5.65 -4.68
N ARG A 100 13.14 4.68 -4.13
CA ARG A 100 13.89 3.66 -4.85
C ARG A 100 13.21 2.31 -4.74
N TYR A 101 13.32 1.54 -5.79
CA TYR A 101 12.82 0.18 -5.83
C TYR A 101 13.75 -0.76 -5.04
N VAL A 102 13.16 -1.60 -4.20
CA VAL A 102 13.88 -2.62 -3.42
C VAL A 102 13.60 -4.00 -4.01
N VAL A 103 12.34 -4.42 -4.00
CA VAL A 103 11.90 -5.74 -4.45
C VAL A 103 10.40 -5.72 -4.70
N SER A 104 9.92 -6.62 -5.55
CA SER A 104 8.49 -6.91 -5.65
C SER A 104 8.22 -8.40 -5.88
N ASP A 105 7.00 -8.77 -5.55
CA ASP A 105 6.39 -10.08 -5.83
C ASP A 105 5.19 -9.83 -6.72
N GLU A 106 5.35 -10.11 -8.00
CA GLU A 106 4.29 -9.94 -9.00
C GLU A 106 3.12 -10.88 -8.77
N VAL A 107 3.39 -12.09 -8.28
CA VAL A 107 2.34 -13.11 -8.05
C VAL A 107 1.39 -12.67 -6.94
N ASN A 108 1.92 -12.11 -5.86
CA ASN A 108 1.16 -11.62 -4.72
C ASN A 108 0.83 -10.12 -4.81
N ASP A 109 1.19 -9.47 -5.92
CA ASP A 109 0.98 -8.05 -6.15
C ASP A 109 1.50 -7.15 -5.02
N LEU A 110 2.72 -7.41 -4.56
CA LEU A 110 3.38 -6.65 -3.49
C LEU A 110 4.69 -6.03 -3.97
N ALA A 111 5.00 -4.84 -3.50
CA ALA A 111 6.28 -4.19 -3.73
C ALA A 111 6.77 -3.46 -2.48
N VAL A 112 8.09 -3.39 -2.35
CA VAL A 112 8.78 -2.61 -1.32
C VAL A 112 9.57 -1.50 -2.01
N LEU A 113 9.34 -0.28 -1.56
CA LEU A 113 10.12 0.90 -1.93
C LEU A 113 10.88 1.43 -0.71
N LYS A 114 11.90 2.24 -0.97
CA LYS A 114 12.71 2.94 0.04
C LYS A 114 12.73 4.44 -0.24
N ILE A 115 12.21 5.23 0.69
CA ILE A 115 12.31 6.69 0.65
C ILE A 115 13.78 7.11 0.78
N VAL A 116 14.24 7.95 -0.14
CA VAL A 116 15.60 8.51 -0.12
C VAL A 116 15.68 9.55 1.00
N ASP A 117 16.75 9.48 1.78
CA ASP A 117 17.03 10.40 2.90
C ASP A 117 15.91 10.52 3.95
N GLY A 118 15.04 9.49 4.03
CA GLY A 118 13.98 9.42 5.05
C GLY A 118 14.55 9.10 6.43
N HIS A 119 14.18 9.92 7.44
CA HIS A 119 14.57 9.74 8.84
C HIS A 119 13.45 10.16 9.76
N GLY A 120 13.17 9.35 10.79
CA GLY A 120 12.15 9.65 11.78
C GLY A 120 10.74 9.76 11.16
N LEU A 121 10.51 9.00 10.09
CA LEU A 121 9.23 8.99 9.40
C LEU A 121 8.16 8.30 10.24
N PRO A 122 6.89 8.72 10.11
CA PRO A 122 5.79 8.01 10.76
C PRO A 122 5.67 6.60 10.18
N THR A 123 5.38 5.63 11.04
CA THR A 123 5.28 4.22 10.68
C THR A 123 3.94 3.63 11.10
N ALA A 124 3.43 2.68 10.32
CA ALA A 124 2.33 1.82 10.72
C ALA A 124 2.86 0.49 11.25
N GLU A 125 2.16 -0.07 12.23
CA GLU A 125 2.41 -1.40 12.75
C GLU A 125 1.72 -2.43 11.85
N LEU A 126 2.44 -3.49 11.46
CA LEU A 126 1.89 -4.53 10.59
C LEU A 126 1.25 -5.64 11.43
N GLY A 127 -0.02 -5.92 11.15
CA GLY A 127 -0.79 -6.94 11.83
C GLY A 127 -0.61 -8.34 11.22
N ASP A 128 -0.89 -9.37 12.02
CA ASP A 128 -0.96 -10.75 11.56
C ASP A 128 -2.36 -11.07 11.05
N SER A 129 -2.53 -11.14 9.73
CA SER A 129 -3.82 -11.41 9.09
C SER A 129 -4.37 -12.82 9.37
N SER A 130 -3.54 -13.76 9.82
CA SER A 130 -4.00 -15.11 10.20
C SER A 130 -4.87 -15.10 11.47
N LEU A 131 -4.84 -14.01 12.23
CA LEU A 131 -5.64 -13.82 13.44
C LEU A 131 -7.00 -13.16 13.17
N LEU A 132 -7.27 -12.70 11.94
CA LEU A 132 -8.54 -12.09 11.59
C LEU A 132 -9.69 -13.10 11.65
N THR A 133 -10.87 -12.59 12.00
CA THR A 133 -12.12 -13.35 11.97
C THR A 133 -13.18 -12.64 11.13
N VAL A 134 -14.05 -13.43 10.49
CA VAL A 134 -15.19 -12.88 9.73
C VAL A 134 -16.12 -12.12 10.67
N GLY A 135 -16.50 -10.92 10.28
CA GLY A 135 -17.31 -10.00 11.08
C GLY A 135 -16.52 -8.97 11.88
N GLU A 136 -15.17 -9.07 11.93
CA GLU A 136 -14.35 -8.00 12.52
C GLU A 136 -14.48 -6.70 11.73
N ARG A 137 -14.54 -5.58 12.47
CA ARG A 137 -14.51 -4.25 11.88
C ARG A 137 -13.11 -3.94 11.35
N VAL A 138 -13.08 -3.46 10.13
CA VAL A 138 -11.85 -3.04 9.46
C VAL A 138 -12.04 -1.67 8.81
N TYR A 139 -10.92 -0.98 8.60
CA TYR A 139 -10.87 0.33 8.00
C TYR A 139 -9.88 0.31 6.85
N ALA A 140 -10.08 1.17 5.88
CA ALA A 140 -9.12 1.38 4.79
C ALA A 140 -8.80 2.87 4.67
N ILE A 141 -7.53 3.18 4.43
CA ILE A 141 -7.08 4.52 4.06
C ILE A 141 -6.46 4.42 2.67
N GLY A 142 -6.83 5.37 1.82
CA GLY A 142 -6.29 5.45 0.48
C GLY A 142 -6.22 6.87 -0.04
N ASN A 143 -5.53 7.02 -1.16
CA ASN A 143 -5.30 8.28 -1.83
C ASN A 143 -5.90 8.25 -3.24
N PRO A 144 -7.23 8.06 -3.39
CA PRO A 144 -7.87 8.03 -4.70
C PRO A 144 -7.64 9.38 -5.40
N LEU A 145 -7.34 9.33 -6.69
CA LEU A 145 -7.04 10.50 -7.52
C LEU A 145 -5.81 11.33 -7.05
N GLY A 146 -4.89 10.72 -6.33
CA GLY A 146 -3.65 11.37 -5.90
C GLY A 146 -3.83 12.35 -4.74
N VAL A 147 -3.19 13.52 -4.83
CA VAL A 147 -3.12 14.48 -3.71
C VAL A 147 -4.46 15.14 -3.35
N GLU A 148 -5.44 15.17 -4.25
CA GLU A 148 -6.70 15.90 -4.05
C GLU A 148 -7.66 15.20 -3.09
N LEU A 149 -7.70 13.85 -3.11
CA LEU A 149 -8.56 13.05 -2.23
C LEU A 149 -7.75 12.17 -1.26
N ARG A 150 -6.56 12.63 -0.89
CA ARG A 150 -5.66 11.93 0.01
C ARG A 150 -6.28 11.74 1.39
N GLY A 151 -6.01 10.58 2.01
CA GLY A 151 -6.51 10.26 3.33
C GLY A 151 -8.00 9.91 3.34
N THR A 152 -8.55 9.47 2.20
CA THR A 152 -9.92 8.94 2.18
C THR A 152 -10.00 7.74 3.10
N PHE A 153 -10.87 7.82 4.10
CA PHE A 153 -11.06 6.82 5.14
C PHE A 153 -12.42 6.15 5.00
N THR A 154 -12.43 4.84 4.92
CA THR A 154 -13.66 4.04 4.82
C THR A 154 -13.64 2.93 5.85
N ASP A 155 -14.82 2.43 6.24
CA ASP A 155 -14.95 1.32 7.17
C ASP A 155 -15.82 0.22 6.61
N GLY A 156 -15.69 -0.96 7.20
CA GLY A 156 -16.46 -2.14 6.85
C GLY A 156 -16.15 -3.29 7.80
N LEU A 157 -16.48 -4.49 7.33
CA LEU A 157 -16.24 -5.73 8.04
C LEU A 157 -15.42 -6.67 7.17
N VAL A 158 -14.69 -7.57 7.79
CA VAL A 158 -14.16 -8.77 7.12
C VAL A 158 -15.37 -9.62 6.71
N SER A 159 -15.58 -9.74 5.40
CA SER A 159 -16.72 -10.48 4.83
C SER A 159 -16.37 -11.95 4.61
N ALA A 160 -15.11 -12.25 4.28
CA ALA A 160 -14.58 -13.61 4.15
C ALA A 160 -13.05 -13.59 4.25
N LEU A 161 -12.48 -14.75 4.55
CA LEU A 161 -11.05 -15.03 4.59
C LEU A 161 -10.71 -16.14 3.60
N ASP A 162 -9.44 -16.24 3.23
CA ASP A 162 -8.89 -17.31 2.41
C ASP A 162 -9.68 -17.54 1.11
N ARG A 163 -10.06 -16.44 0.44
CA ARG A 163 -10.74 -16.50 -0.85
C ARG A 163 -9.72 -16.59 -1.98
N ASP A 164 -9.69 -17.75 -2.62
CA ASP A 164 -8.95 -17.93 -3.87
C ASP A 164 -9.73 -17.28 -5.00
N VAL A 165 -9.16 -16.23 -5.57
CA VAL A 165 -9.75 -15.43 -6.65
C VAL A 165 -8.77 -15.39 -7.82
N ASP A 166 -9.27 -15.60 -9.03
CA ASP A 166 -8.49 -15.37 -10.24
C ASP A 166 -8.49 -13.85 -10.55
N VAL A 167 -7.29 -13.28 -10.52
CA VAL A 167 -7.06 -11.88 -10.86
C VAL A 167 -6.06 -11.86 -12.01
N ASP A 168 -6.50 -11.49 -13.20
CA ASP A 168 -5.69 -11.42 -14.43
C ASP A 168 -4.93 -12.73 -14.73
N GLY A 169 -5.60 -13.89 -14.54
CA GLY A 169 -5.03 -15.22 -14.79
C GLY A 169 -4.10 -15.72 -13.69
N ARG A 170 -4.06 -15.06 -12.53
CA ARG A 170 -3.29 -15.47 -11.34
C ARG A 170 -4.25 -15.75 -10.20
N THR A 171 -4.11 -16.91 -9.54
CA THR A 171 -4.88 -17.22 -8.32
C THR A 171 -4.23 -16.53 -7.13
N MET A 172 -4.98 -15.65 -6.49
CA MET A 172 -4.57 -14.95 -5.27
C MET A 172 -5.50 -15.35 -4.11
N THR A 173 -4.93 -15.62 -2.93
CA THR A 173 -5.70 -15.85 -1.71
C THR A 173 -5.91 -14.51 -1.00
N LEU A 174 -7.15 -14.05 -0.92
CA LEU A 174 -7.50 -12.69 -0.52
C LEU A 174 -8.41 -12.65 0.71
N ILE A 175 -8.31 -11.54 1.46
CA ILE A 175 -9.28 -11.11 2.46
C ILE A 175 -10.39 -10.32 1.73
N GLN A 176 -11.64 -10.71 1.93
CA GLN A 176 -12.78 -9.97 1.39
C GLN A 176 -13.33 -9.02 2.46
N THR A 177 -13.58 -7.77 2.08
CA THR A 177 -14.24 -6.76 2.91
C THR A 177 -15.31 -6.03 2.14
N ASN A 178 -16.29 -5.46 2.85
CA ASN A 178 -17.28 -4.56 2.28
C ASN A 178 -16.94 -3.07 2.52
N ALA A 179 -15.77 -2.77 3.09
CA ALA A 179 -15.24 -1.41 3.10
C ALA A 179 -15.15 -0.88 1.66
N ALA A 180 -15.50 0.36 1.44
CA ALA A 180 -15.46 0.96 0.10
C ALA A 180 -14.00 1.10 -0.36
N LEU A 181 -13.62 0.35 -1.40
CA LEU A 181 -12.30 0.39 -2.04
C LEU A 181 -12.47 0.95 -3.46
N ASN A 182 -11.56 1.86 -3.84
CA ASN A 182 -11.49 2.49 -5.15
C ASN A 182 -10.10 2.31 -5.74
N SER A 183 -9.93 2.55 -7.03
CA SER A 183 -8.65 2.37 -7.73
C SER A 183 -7.45 3.10 -7.10
N GLY A 184 -7.65 4.21 -6.41
CA GLY A 184 -6.56 4.93 -5.71
C GLY A 184 -6.18 4.35 -4.35
N ASN A 185 -6.92 3.37 -3.82
CA ASN A 185 -6.59 2.69 -2.56
C ASN A 185 -5.55 1.57 -2.75
N SER A 186 -5.20 1.22 -4.00
CA SER A 186 -4.20 0.19 -4.31
C SER A 186 -2.89 0.44 -3.55
N GLY A 187 -2.44 -0.55 -2.78
CA GLY A 187 -1.26 -0.45 -1.90
C GLY A 187 -1.52 0.18 -0.53
N GLY A 188 -2.73 0.66 -0.27
CA GLY A 188 -3.13 1.20 1.02
C GLY A 188 -3.41 0.14 2.09
N PRO A 189 -3.41 0.52 3.38
CA PRO A 189 -3.62 -0.40 4.48
C PRO A 189 -5.08 -0.81 4.63
N LEU A 190 -5.31 -2.10 4.94
CA LEU A 190 -6.50 -2.58 5.63
C LEU A 190 -6.16 -2.64 7.13
N ILE A 191 -6.94 -1.97 7.95
CA ILE A 191 -6.58 -1.68 9.34
C ILE A 191 -7.61 -2.33 10.26
N ASN A 192 -7.14 -3.03 11.29
CA ASN A 192 -8.01 -3.61 12.31
C ASN A 192 -8.38 -2.58 13.40
N GLN A 193 -9.15 -3.03 14.40
CA GLN A 193 -9.60 -2.19 15.50
C GLN A 193 -8.50 -1.72 16.47
N TYR A 194 -7.26 -2.15 16.27
CA TYR A 194 -6.12 -1.76 17.12
C TYR A 194 -5.18 -0.75 16.41
N GLY A 195 -5.46 -0.41 15.13
CA GLY A 195 -4.65 0.49 14.31
C GLY A 195 -3.41 -0.19 13.75
#